data_775a1d95ef0b8f93214afcc4096e90ef
#
_entry.id   775a1d95ef0b8f93214afcc4096e90ef
#
_cell.length_a   1.000
_cell.length_b   1.000
_cell.length_c   1.000
_cell.angle_alpha   90.00
_cell.angle_beta   90.00
_cell.angle_gamma   90.00
#
_symmetry.space_group_name_H-M   'P 1'
#
loop_
_entity.id
_entity.type
_entity.pdbx_description
1 polymer ?
#
loop_
_entity_poly.entity_id
_entity_poly.type
_entity_poly.pdbx_seq_one_letter_code
_entity_poly.pdbx_strand_id
1 'polypeptide(L)'
;MAESPGIERSDVYSLFPTLVWRIELERAVYEPINARVLPFLRELRGKRVPKAGESWQSSVALHEREELSQLVSSVETTTRHILRFLHIGYDAFQITGCWATVNAPGASHRMHSHPNNFLSGVYYAQVQTGADTVNLHDPRPQTAVLRPPVKQLSAQTTDQVVVTVTPGSLLLFPSWLPHSVDANRSRTERISISFNVMFRAFGETLAKPLWGEP
;
A
#
# COMPACT_ATOMS: atom_id res chain seq x y z
N MET A 1 -39.81 8.03 6.96
CA MET A 1 -39.19 6.71 7.25
C MET A 1 -40.36 5.80 7.60
N ALA A 2 -40.59 4.76 6.81
CA ALA A 2 -41.59 3.77 7.18
C ALA A 2 -41.06 3.01 8.40
N GLU A 3 -41.80 3.04 9.50
CA GLU A 3 -41.51 2.22 10.65
C GLU A 3 -41.50 0.75 10.19
N SER A 4 -40.46 0.01 10.49
CA SER A 4 -40.38 -1.43 10.27
C SER A 4 -41.14 -2.11 11.42
N PRO A 5 -42.38 -2.56 11.22
CA PRO A 5 -43.16 -3.09 12.30
C PRO A 5 -42.54 -4.40 12.80
N GLY A 6 -42.28 -4.49 14.11
CA GLY A 6 -41.86 -5.72 14.78
C GLY A 6 -40.35 -5.91 14.97
N ILE A 7 -39.48 -4.93 14.65
CA ILE A 7 -38.05 -4.96 14.99
C ILE A 7 -37.83 -4.12 16.26
N GLU A 8 -37.51 -4.79 17.36
CA GLU A 8 -37.16 -4.12 18.62
C GLU A 8 -35.77 -3.49 18.58
N ARG A 9 -34.80 -4.19 17.96
CA ARG A 9 -33.40 -3.73 17.85
C ARG A 9 -32.74 -4.30 16.61
N SER A 10 -31.87 -3.50 15.99
CA SER A 10 -31.01 -3.92 14.85
C SER A 10 -29.61 -3.41 15.05
N ASP A 11 -28.62 -4.30 15.04
CA ASP A 11 -27.18 -3.99 15.13
C ASP A 11 -26.48 -4.39 13.84
N VAL A 12 -25.44 -3.62 13.45
CA VAL A 12 -24.59 -3.93 12.30
C VAL A 12 -23.19 -4.24 12.80
N TYR A 13 -22.69 -5.42 12.45
CA TYR A 13 -21.33 -5.85 12.76
C TYR A 13 -20.46 -5.77 11.52
N SER A 14 -19.31 -5.09 11.61
CA SER A 14 -18.26 -5.11 10.58
C SER A 14 -17.30 -6.28 10.88
N LEU A 15 -17.42 -7.35 10.10
CA LEU A 15 -16.64 -8.57 10.30
C LEU A 15 -15.50 -8.63 9.28
N PHE A 16 -14.31 -9.06 9.73
CA PHE A 16 -13.13 -9.29 8.92
C PHE A 16 -12.70 -8.06 8.08
N PRO A 17 -12.52 -6.89 8.73
CA PRO A 17 -12.15 -5.68 8.00
C PRO A 17 -10.78 -5.84 7.35
N THR A 18 -10.64 -5.41 6.11
CA THR A 18 -9.34 -5.20 5.47
C THR A 18 -8.79 -3.85 5.93
N LEU A 19 -7.68 -3.87 6.66
CA LEU A 19 -7.07 -2.67 7.21
C LEU A 19 -5.99 -2.13 6.27
N VAL A 20 -6.01 -0.83 6.06
CA VAL A 20 -5.03 -0.09 5.27
C VAL A 20 -4.59 1.12 6.07
N TRP A 21 -3.29 1.30 6.22
CA TRP A 21 -2.70 2.43 6.94
C TRP A 21 -2.20 3.46 5.94
N ARG A 22 -2.78 4.65 5.99
CA ARG A 22 -2.32 5.82 5.27
C ARG A 22 -1.69 6.78 6.28
N ILE A 23 -0.41 7.00 6.15
CA ILE A 23 0.39 7.88 7.00
C ILE A 23 0.86 9.06 6.15
N GLU A 24 0.63 10.27 6.62
CA GLU A 24 1.20 11.48 6.04
C GLU A 24 2.39 11.88 6.92
N LEU A 25 3.60 11.76 6.37
CA LEU A 25 4.80 12.23 7.07
C LEU A 25 4.80 13.75 7.12
N GLU A 26 5.22 14.30 8.23
CA GLU A 26 5.39 15.75 8.37
C GLU A 26 6.36 16.29 7.32
N ARG A 27 6.15 17.51 6.90
CA ARG A 27 6.99 18.17 5.90
C ARG A 27 8.47 18.17 6.27
N ALA A 28 8.77 18.42 7.55
CA ALA A 28 10.12 18.38 8.11
C ALA A 28 10.77 16.98 8.04
N VAL A 29 9.98 15.91 7.87
CA VAL A 29 10.44 14.53 7.74
C VAL A 29 10.60 14.14 6.28
N TYR A 30 9.55 14.34 5.45
CA TYR A 30 9.59 13.84 4.07
C TYR A 30 10.44 14.70 3.13
N GLU A 31 10.57 16.01 3.34
CA GLU A 31 11.41 16.84 2.47
C GLU A 31 12.90 16.44 2.49
N PRO A 32 13.53 16.20 3.65
CA PRO A 32 14.90 15.66 3.68
C PRO A 32 15.03 14.29 3.01
N ILE A 33 14.04 13.39 3.19
CA ILE A 33 14.01 12.10 2.49
C ILE A 33 14.00 12.33 0.97
N ASN A 34 13.08 13.14 0.47
CA ASN A 34 12.95 13.41 -0.96
C ASN A 34 14.18 14.12 -1.54
N ALA A 35 14.80 15.03 -0.78
CA ALA A 35 16.02 15.74 -1.19
C ALA A 35 17.20 14.79 -1.42
N ARG A 36 17.28 13.66 -0.71
CA ARG A 36 18.29 12.62 -0.92
C ARG A 36 17.87 11.60 -1.98
N VAL A 37 16.67 11.13 -1.92
CA VAL A 37 16.16 10.00 -2.72
C VAL A 37 15.96 10.39 -4.18
N LEU A 38 15.36 11.54 -4.47
CA LEU A 38 15.05 11.92 -5.86
C LEU A 38 16.30 12.11 -6.74
N PRO A 39 17.37 12.81 -6.30
CA PRO A 39 18.62 12.88 -7.06
C PRO A 39 19.28 11.50 -7.24
N PHE A 40 19.33 10.69 -6.17
CA PHE A 40 19.85 9.33 -6.22
C PHE A 40 19.13 8.47 -7.27
N LEU A 41 17.80 8.50 -7.30
CA LEU A 41 17.01 7.74 -8.27
C LEU A 41 17.24 8.22 -9.72
N ARG A 42 17.44 9.53 -9.92
CA ARG A 42 17.80 10.08 -11.24
C ARG A 42 19.17 9.58 -11.71
N GLU A 43 20.14 9.55 -10.81
CA GLU A 43 21.48 9.02 -11.09
C GLU A 43 21.43 7.52 -11.39
N LEU A 44 20.74 6.73 -10.53
CA LEU A 44 20.59 5.28 -10.68
C LEU A 44 19.92 4.91 -12.00
N ARG A 45 18.89 5.66 -12.40
CA ARG A 45 18.20 5.48 -13.67
C ARG A 45 19.11 5.82 -14.87
N GLY A 46 19.94 6.84 -14.72
CA GLY A 46 20.82 7.33 -15.77
C GLY A 46 20.04 7.73 -17.02
N LYS A 47 20.47 7.24 -18.18
CA LYS A 47 19.85 7.55 -19.48
C LYS A 47 18.55 6.76 -19.78
N ARG A 48 18.12 5.85 -18.89
CA ARG A 48 16.91 5.02 -19.06
C ARG A 48 15.64 5.79 -18.68
N VAL A 49 15.36 6.89 -19.36
CA VAL A 49 14.15 7.69 -19.15
C VAL A 49 12.96 6.97 -19.80
N PRO A 50 11.90 6.61 -19.05
CA PRO A 50 10.76 5.93 -19.62
C PRO A 50 10.01 6.87 -20.58
N LYS A 51 9.56 6.32 -21.72
CA LYS A 51 8.71 7.03 -22.67
C LYS A 51 7.28 7.11 -22.18
N ALA A 52 6.45 7.90 -22.84
CA ALA A 52 5.02 7.95 -22.54
C ALA A 52 4.41 6.54 -22.56
N GLY A 53 3.63 6.21 -21.52
CA GLY A 53 3.05 4.88 -21.31
C GLY A 53 3.99 3.85 -20.68
N GLU A 54 5.27 4.16 -20.50
CA GLU A 54 6.27 3.25 -19.94
C GLU A 54 6.57 3.57 -18.46
N SER A 55 7.05 2.56 -17.75
CA SER A 55 7.59 2.69 -16.40
C SER A 55 9.02 2.19 -16.35
N TRP A 56 9.85 2.85 -15.53
CA TRP A 56 11.15 2.33 -15.13
C TRP A 56 11.08 1.83 -13.70
N GLN A 57 11.74 0.69 -13.42
CA GLN A 57 11.90 0.17 -12.07
C GLN A 57 13.38 -0.06 -11.75
N SER A 58 13.76 0.18 -10.50
CA SER A 58 15.08 -0.15 -9.97
C SER A 58 15.19 -1.64 -9.63
N SER A 59 16.38 -2.06 -9.16
CA SER A 59 16.55 -3.32 -8.43
C SER A 59 15.74 -3.31 -7.13
N VAL A 60 15.55 -4.51 -6.54
CA VAL A 60 14.69 -4.72 -5.37
C VAL A 60 15.41 -4.56 -4.01
N ALA A 61 16.66 -4.12 -4.02
CA ALA A 61 17.48 -4.00 -2.79
C ALA A 61 17.76 -2.53 -2.42
N LEU A 62 16.85 -1.60 -2.73
CA LEU A 62 17.07 -0.19 -2.40
C LEU A 62 17.12 0.09 -0.90
N HIS A 63 16.49 -0.74 -0.06
CA HIS A 63 16.53 -0.59 1.40
C HIS A 63 17.94 -0.75 2.00
N GLU A 64 18.89 -1.31 1.26
CA GLU A 64 20.31 -1.44 1.63
C GLU A 64 21.12 -0.19 1.32
N ARG A 65 20.54 0.77 0.62
CA ARG A 65 21.23 1.99 0.18
C ARG A 65 21.16 3.05 1.27
N GLU A 66 22.29 3.72 1.52
CA GLU A 66 22.40 4.78 2.52
C GLU A 66 21.44 5.94 2.24
N GLU A 67 21.21 6.25 0.96
CA GLU A 67 20.31 7.32 0.54
C GLU A 67 18.87 7.10 0.96
N LEU A 68 18.47 5.85 1.20
CA LEU A 68 17.13 5.47 1.66
C LEU A 68 17.05 5.22 3.18
N SER A 69 18.12 5.36 3.94
CA SER A 69 18.18 5.02 5.37
C SER A 69 17.08 5.70 6.21
N GLN A 70 16.79 6.97 5.96
CA GLN A 70 15.70 7.69 6.65
C GLN A 70 14.31 7.15 6.28
N LEU A 71 14.09 6.84 5.01
CA LEU A 71 12.85 6.20 4.57
C LEU A 71 12.69 4.82 5.20
N VAL A 72 13.74 4.01 5.20
CA VAL A 72 13.75 2.68 5.84
C VAL A 72 13.39 2.79 7.32
N SER A 73 13.98 3.74 8.06
CA SER A 73 13.65 4.00 9.47
C SER A 73 12.17 4.36 9.67
N SER A 74 11.60 5.18 8.78
CA SER A 74 10.17 5.52 8.80
C SER A 74 9.29 4.30 8.55
N VAL A 75 9.65 3.45 7.57
CA VAL A 75 8.95 2.20 7.26
C VAL A 75 8.98 1.24 8.45
N GLU A 76 10.15 1.04 9.06
CA GLU A 76 10.29 0.17 10.23
C GLU A 76 9.48 0.67 11.44
N THR A 77 9.53 1.97 11.72
CA THR A 77 8.76 2.58 12.80
C THR A 77 7.26 2.40 12.59
N THR A 78 6.79 2.65 11.36
CA THR A 78 5.40 2.44 10.99
C THR A 78 5.01 0.97 11.10
N THR A 79 5.86 0.05 10.63
CA THR A 79 5.60 -1.39 10.74
C THR A 79 5.44 -1.80 12.21
N ARG A 80 6.34 -1.39 13.11
CA ARG A 80 6.20 -1.67 14.56
C ARG A 80 4.91 -1.10 15.15
N HIS A 81 4.49 0.07 14.70
CA HIS A 81 3.21 0.65 15.11
C HIS A 81 2.02 -0.22 14.66
N ILE A 82 2.04 -0.70 13.43
CA ILE A 82 1.01 -1.59 12.88
C ILE A 82 0.96 -2.92 13.65
N LEU A 83 2.12 -3.54 13.92
CA LEU A 83 2.18 -4.79 14.68
C LEU A 83 1.60 -4.63 16.08
N ARG A 84 1.89 -3.52 16.77
CA ARG A 84 1.30 -3.20 18.07
C ARG A 84 -0.22 -3.01 17.98
N PHE A 85 -0.71 -2.28 16.98
CA PHE A 85 -2.15 -2.10 16.75
C PHE A 85 -2.86 -3.43 16.51
N LEU A 86 -2.23 -4.35 15.80
CA LEU A 86 -2.76 -5.69 15.52
C LEU A 86 -2.56 -6.67 16.67
N HIS A 87 -1.97 -6.25 17.80
CA HIS A 87 -1.61 -7.11 18.94
C HIS A 87 -0.74 -8.31 18.55
N ILE A 88 0.12 -8.14 17.53
CA ILE A 88 1.06 -9.19 17.12
C ILE A 88 2.26 -9.15 18.08
N GLY A 89 2.47 -10.26 18.79
CA GLY A 89 3.54 -10.41 19.78
C GLY A 89 4.92 -10.74 19.21
N TYR A 90 5.11 -10.65 17.89
CA TYR A 90 6.36 -10.92 17.20
C TYR A 90 6.76 -9.71 16.35
N ASP A 91 7.90 -9.12 16.66
CA ASP A 91 8.39 -7.89 16.04
C ASP A 91 9.69 -8.05 15.24
N ALA A 92 10.24 -9.26 15.14
CA ALA A 92 11.40 -9.56 14.32
C ALA A 92 10.97 -9.69 12.85
N PHE A 93 11.03 -8.60 12.12
CA PHE A 93 10.71 -8.53 10.69
C PHE A 93 11.89 -8.02 9.87
N GLN A 94 11.75 -8.09 8.57
CA GLN A 94 12.70 -7.55 7.59
C GLN A 94 11.96 -7.00 6.37
N ILE A 95 12.58 -6.05 5.70
CA ILE A 95 12.18 -5.63 4.36
C ILE A 95 12.72 -6.69 3.39
N THR A 96 11.83 -7.40 2.71
CA THR A 96 12.17 -8.48 1.76
C THR A 96 12.39 -7.98 0.34
N GLY A 97 11.96 -6.76 0.05
CA GLY A 97 12.16 -6.09 -1.22
C GLY A 97 11.82 -4.62 -1.09
N CYS A 98 12.60 -3.77 -1.75
CA CYS A 98 12.36 -2.33 -1.84
C CYS A 98 12.84 -1.84 -3.20
N TRP A 99 11.96 -1.22 -3.96
CA TRP A 99 12.27 -0.74 -5.31
C TRP A 99 11.55 0.57 -5.62
N ALA A 100 12.18 1.39 -6.44
CA ALA A 100 11.57 2.60 -6.96
C ALA A 100 10.90 2.33 -8.32
N THR A 101 9.78 2.99 -8.52
CA THR A 101 9.08 3.02 -9.81
C THR A 101 8.92 4.47 -10.27
N VAL A 102 9.32 4.72 -11.50
CA VAL A 102 9.11 5.98 -12.21
C VAL A 102 8.10 5.75 -13.32
N ASN A 103 6.90 6.29 -13.17
CA ASN A 103 5.82 6.20 -14.14
C ASN A 103 5.81 7.47 -15.01
N ALA A 104 6.13 7.35 -16.30
CA ALA A 104 5.94 8.43 -17.25
C ALA A 104 4.44 8.75 -17.46
N PRO A 105 4.07 9.90 -18.06
CA PRO A 105 2.70 10.15 -18.47
C PRO A 105 2.12 8.99 -19.29
N GLY A 106 0.91 8.55 -18.96
CA GLY A 106 0.24 7.41 -19.55
C GLY A 106 0.57 6.04 -18.96
N ALA A 107 1.63 5.92 -18.16
CA ALA A 107 2.01 4.66 -17.51
C ALA A 107 1.01 4.26 -16.41
N SER A 108 0.73 2.96 -16.29
CA SER A 108 -0.18 2.37 -15.29
C SER A 108 0.40 1.10 -14.72
N HIS A 109 -0.17 0.61 -13.61
CA HIS A 109 0.13 -0.73 -13.10
C HIS A 109 -1.15 -1.56 -13.04
N ARG A 110 -1.10 -2.75 -13.62
CA ARG A 110 -2.19 -3.70 -13.57
C ARG A 110 -2.44 -4.16 -12.13
N MET A 111 -3.65 -4.67 -11.88
CA MET A 111 -4.01 -5.27 -10.61
C MET A 111 -3.09 -6.46 -10.30
N HIS A 112 -2.52 -6.46 -9.09
CA HIS A 112 -1.61 -7.49 -8.59
C HIS A 112 -1.61 -7.50 -7.07
N SER A 113 -0.96 -8.51 -6.47
CA SER A 113 -0.66 -8.64 -5.04
C SER A 113 0.78 -9.13 -4.87
N HIS A 114 1.28 -9.18 -3.64
CA HIS A 114 2.65 -9.57 -3.33
C HIS A 114 2.67 -10.83 -2.47
N PRO A 115 2.68 -12.04 -3.06
CA PRO A 115 2.69 -13.28 -2.30
C PRO A 115 3.96 -13.41 -1.43
N ASN A 116 3.87 -14.24 -0.38
CA ASN A 116 4.96 -14.55 0.55
C ASN A 116 5.46 -13.35 1.38
N ASN A 117 4.64 -12.33 1.56
CA ASN A 117 4.92 -11.18 2.42
C ASN A 117 3.73 -10.95 3.37
N PHE A 118 4.00 -10.31 4.51
CA PHE A 118 2.96 -9.93 5.48
C PHE A 118 2.33 -8.58 5.14
N LEU A 119 3.17 -7.56 4.98
CA LEU A 119 2.75 -6.22 4.56
C LEU A 119 3.45 -5.82 3.27
N SER A 120 2.74 -5.08 2.44
CA SER A 120 3.28 -4.29 1.35
C SER A 120 3.04 -2.82 1.63
N GLY A 121 3.90 -1.97 1.11
CA GLY A 121 3.73 -0.55 1.25
C GLY A 121 4.34 0.24 0.10
N VAL A 122 3.94 1.50 0.01
CA VAL A 122 4.40 2.43 -1.01
C VAL A 122 4.62 3.80 -0.37
N TYR A 123 5.81 4.34 -0.53
CA TYR A 123 6.14 5.73 -0.26
C TYR A 123 6.05 6.56 -1.54
N TYR A 124 5.42 7.71 -1.46
CA TYR A 124 5.21 8.60 -2.61
C TYR A 124 6.16 9.79 -2.53
N ALA A 125 7.26 9.70 -3.28
CA ALA A 125 8.29 10.75 -3.29
C ALA A 125 7.90 11.93 -4.18
N GLN A 126 7.25 11.66 -5.34
CA GLN A 126 6.77 12.68 -6.27
C GLN A 126 5.45 12.23 -6.88
N VAL A 127 4.40 12.96 -6.58
CA VAL A 127 3.05 12.77 -7.15
C VAL A 127 2.40 14.13 -7.35
N GLN A 128 1.47 14.19 -8.28
CA GLN A 128 0.73 15.40 -8.63
C GLN A 128 -0.67 15.01 -9.13
N THR A 129 -1.58 15.95 -9.16
CA THR A 129 -2.95 15.75 -9.64
C THR A 129 -2.99 14.99 -10.97
N GLY A 130 -3.80 13.95 -11.04
CA GLY A 130 -3.90 13.03 -12.18
C GLY A 130 -2.90 11.86 -12.15
N ALA A 131 -2.02 11.82 -11.13
CA ALA A 131 -1.11 10.70 -10.87
C ALA A 131 -1.03 10.36 -9.37
N ASP A 132 -2.00 10.80 -8.58
CA ASP A 132 -2.03 10.85 -7.13
C ASP A 132 -3.00 9.82 -6.52
N THR A 133 -3.35 8.77 -7.27
CA THR A 133 -4.28 7.76 -6.79
C THR A 133 -3.67 6.35 -6.84
N VAL A 134 -4.19 5.49 -5.97
CA VAL A 134 -4.00 4.04 -5.99
C VAL A 134 -5.35 3.37 -5.73
N ASN A 135 -5.63 2.30 -6.44
CA ASN A 135 -6.86 1.53 -6.33
C ASN A 135 -6.62 0.28 -5.49
N LEU A 136 -7.41 0.09 -4.46
CA LEU A 136 -7.46 -1.11 -3.64
C LEU A 136 -8.74 -1.87 -4.00
N HIS A 137 -8.62 -3.16 -4.29
CA HIS A 137 -9.74 -3.99 -4.77
C HIS A 137 -10.20 -4.95 -3.68
N ASP A 138 -11.51 -5.20 -3.61
CA ASP A 138 -12.08 -6.16 -2.68
C ASP A 138 -11.55 -7.57 -3.00
N PRO A 139 -10.84 -8.24 -2.08
CA PRO A 139 -10.25 -9.55 -2.33
C PRO A 139 -11.28 -10.69 -2.29
N ARG A 140 -12.52 -10.42 -1.86
CA ARG A 140 -13.56 -11.43 -1.73
C ARG A 140 -14.16 -11.77 -3.08
N PRO A 141 -14.07 -13.02 -3.55
CA PRO A 141 -14.58 -13.41 -4.87
C PRO A 141 -16.11 -13.23 -5.00
N GLN A 142 -16.84 -13.29 -3.88
CA GLN A 142 -18.31 -13.18 -3.87
C GLN A 142 -18.79 -11.82 -4.37
N THR A 143 -18.02 -10.76 -4.18
CA THR A 143 -18.40 -9.41 -4.64
C THR A 143 -18.45 -9.30 -6.16
N ALA A 144 -17.75 -10.18 -6.88
CA ALA A 144 -17.79 -10.25 -8.34
C ALA A 144 -18.99 -11.05 -8.89
N VAL A 145 -19.65 -11.88 -8.06
CA VAL A 145 -20.74 -12.77 -8.47
C VAL A 145 -22.08 -12.06 -8.48
N LEU A 146 -22.35 -11.22 -7.46
CA LEU A 146 -23.62 -10.52 -7.33
C LEU A 146 -23.39 -9.05 -6.93
N ARG A 147 -23.80 -8.14 -7.79
CA ARG A 147 -23.74 -6.70 -7.56
C ARG A 147 -25.14 -6.09 -7.73
N PRO A 148 -25.87 -5.91 -6.63
CA PRO A 148 -27.17 -5.23 -6.71
C PRO A 148 -26.94 -3.77 -7.10
N PRO A 149 -27.88 -3.14 -7.84
CA PRO A 149 -27.81 -1.73 -8.13
C PRO A 149 -27.88 -0.92 -6.84
N VAL A 150 -26.91 -0.04 -6.63
CA VAL A 150 -26.84 0.83 -5.44
C VAL A 150 -27.17 2.27 -5.83
N LYS A 151 -27.85 2.98 -4.94
CA LYS A 151 -28.13 4.42 -5.14
C LYS A 151 -26.90 5.29 -4.89
N GLN A 152 -25.99 4.81 -4.01
CA GLN A 152 -24.76 5.49 -3.66
C GLN A 152 -23.70 4.46 -3.28
N LEU A 153 -22.48 4.64 -3.79
CA LEU A 153 -21.32 3.85 -3.38
C LEU A 153 -20.90 4.22 -1.96
N SER A 154 -20.60 3.21 -1.18
CA SER A 154 -20.05 3.33 0.17
C SER A 154 -18.98 2.26 0.38
N ALA A 155 -18.27 2.29 1.51
CA ALA A 155 -17.30 1.26 1.88
C ALA A 155 -17.93 -0.16 1.96
N GLN A 156 -19.25 -0.25 2.16
CA GLN A 156 -19.99 -1.51 2.24
C GLN A 156 -20.50 -2.01 0.88
N THR A 157 -20.55 -1.13 -0.13
CA THR A 157 -21.20 -1.43 -1.43
C THR A 157 -20.26 -1.30 -2.63
N THR A 158 -19.01 -0.89 -2.39
CA THR A 158 -17.98 -0.83 -3.44
C THR A 158 -17.11 -2.08 -3.43
N ASP A 159 -16.56 -2.43 -4.58
CA ASP A 159 -15.52 -3.44 -4.76
C ASP A 159 -14.14 -2.82 -5.01
N GLN A 160 -14.08 -1.49 -5.06
CA GLN A 160 -12.84 -0.74 -5.26
C GLN A 160 -12.84 0.53 -4.42
N VAL A 161 -11.76 0.75 -3.70
CA VAL A 161 -11.51 2.00 -2.96
C VAL A 161 -10.35 2.73 -3.63
N VAL A 162 -10.57 3.98 -3.99
CA VAL A 162 -9.53 4.87 -4.53
C VAL A 162 -8.94 5.69 -3.39
N VAL A 163 -7.65 5.53 -3.15
CA VAL A 163 -6.91 6.30 -2.14
C VAL A 163 -6.11 7.40 -2.82
N THR A 164 -6.34 8.64 -2.43
CA THR A 164 -5.53 9.78 -2.88
C THR A 164 -4.31 9.94 -1.98
N VAL A 165 -3.16 10.20 -2.59
CA VAL A 165 -1.86 10.34 -1.93
C VAL A 165 -1.17 11.64 -2.32
N THR A 166 -0.27 12.11 -1.46
CA THR A 166 0.53 13.33 -1.64
C THR A 166 2.01 13.01 -1.51
N PRO A 167 2.94 13.88 -1.91
CA PRO A 167 4.35 13.71 -1.59
C PRO A 167 4.53 13.57 -0.07
N GLY A 168 5.27 12.53 0.37
CA GLY A 168 5.41 12.19 1.79
C GLY A 168 4.36 11.23 2.33
N SER A 169 3.34 10.85 1.55
CA SER A 169 2.42 9.79 1.96
C SER A 169 3.13 8.44 1.99
N LEU A 170 2.85 7.67 3.04
CA LEU A 170 3.28 6.28 3.22
C LEU A 170 2.04 5.42 3.40
N LEU A 171 1.79 4.51 2.46
CA LEU A 171 0.66 3.60 2.47
C LEU A 171 1.14 2.20 2.77
N LEU A 172 0.53 1.52 3.77
CA LEU A 172 0.79 0.12 4.07
C LEU A 172 -0.53 -0.66 4.08
N PHE A 173 -0.46 -1.88 3.60
CA PHE A 173 -1.63 -2.78 3.51
C PHE A 173 -1.17 -4.25 3.52
N PRO A 174 -2.08 -5.20 3.81
CA PRO A 174 -1.78 -6.62 3.71
C PRO A 174 -1.29 -6.99 2.31
N SER A 175 -0.20 -7.73 2.21
CA SER A 175 0.44 -8.03 0.91
C SER A 175 -0.46 -8.83 -0.04
N TRP A 176 -1.45 -9.54 0.48
CA TRP A 176 -2.44 -10.25 -0.31
C TRP A 176 -3.52 -9.34 -0.94
N LEU A 177 -3.64 -8.06 -0.50
CA LEU A 177 -4.66 -7.13 -1.00
C LEU A 177 -4.37 -6.76 -2.45
N PRO A 178 -5.28 -7.06 -3.41
CA PRO A 178 -5.10 -6.69 -4.79
C PRO A 178 -5.16 -5.17 -4.95
N HIS A 179 -4.22 -4.62 -5.71
CA HIS A 179 -4.15 -3.19 -5.95
C HIS A 179 -3.66 -2.88 -7.36
N SER A 180 -4.00 -1.70 -7.85
CA SER A 180 -3.61 -1.21 -9.17
C SER A 180 -3.35 0.29 -9.14
N VAL A 181 -2.72 0.78 -10.20
CA VAL A 181 -2.48 2.21 -10.41
C VAL A 181 -2.97 2.60 -11.79
N ASP A 182 -3.87 3.57 -11.84
CA ASP A 182 -4.39 4.12 -13.09
C ASP A 182 -3.29 4.82 -13.91
N ALA A 183 -3.56 5.02 -15.18
CA ALA A 183 -2.67 5.73 -16.07
C ALA A 183 -2.35 7.13 -15.51
N ASN A 184 -1.06 7.47 -15.48
CA ASN A 184 -0.60 8.82 -15.13
C ASN A 184 -1.17 9.84 -16.13
N ARG A 185 -2.18 10.57 -15.74
CA ARG A 185 -2.84 11.60 -16.55
C ARG A 185 -2.17 12.98 -16.43
N SER A 186 -1.13 13.09 -15.63
CA SER A 186 -0.35 14.32 -15.50
C SER A 186 0.67 14.46 -16.63
N ARG A 187 1.36 15.58 -16.65
CA ARG A 187 2.42 15.88 -17.63
C ARG A 187 3.83 15.53 -17.13
N THR A 188 3.95 15.06 -15.90
CA THR A 188 5.24 14.79 -15.26
C THR A 188 5.30 13.37 -14.73
N GLU A 189 6.50 12.89 -14.40
CA GLU A 189 6.71 11.57 -13.83
C GLU A 189 6.10 11.47 -12.43
N ARG A 190 5.48 10.33 -12.13
CA ARG A 190 5.16 9.89 -10.77
C ARG A 190 6.30 9.03 -10.27
N ILE A 191 6.80 9.30 -9.08
CA ILE A 191 7.89 8.52 -8.46
C ILE A 191 7.40 7.99 -7.12
N SER A 192 7.43 6.67 -6.99
CA SER A 192 7.08 5.96 -5.77
C SER A 192 8.15 4.91 -5.42
N ILE A 193 8.24 4.57 -4.13
CA ILE A 193 9.14 3.55 -3.62
C ILE A 193 8.28 2.52 -2.93
N SER A 194 8.21 1.33 -3.53
CA SER A 194 7.47 0.19 -2.99
C SER A 194 8.38 -0.68 -2.14
N PHE A 195 7.80 -1.32 -1.14
CA PHE A 195 8.52 -2.26 -0.28
C PHE A 195 7.60 -3.36 0.22
N ASN A 196 8.20 -4.49 0.58
CA ASN A 196 7.52 -5.60 1.22
C ASN A 196 8.18 -5.91 2.56
N VAL A 197 7.38 -6.36 3.52
CA VAL A 197 7.81 -6.73 4.87
C VAL A 197 7.33 -8.13 5.20
N MET A 198 8.24 -8.93 5.75
CA MET A 198 7.96 -10.27 6.23
C MET A 198 8.64 -10.51 7.57
N PHE A 199 8.11 -11.40 8.38
CA PHE A 199 8.73 -11.85 9.63
C PHE A 199 9.99 -12.66 9.35
N ARG A 200 11.00 -12.47 10.19
CA ARG A 200 12.18 -13.35 10.20
C ARG A 200 11.80 -14.68 10.85
N ALA A 201 12.37 -15.78 10.34
CA ALA A 201 12.13 -17.11 10.88
C ALA A 201 10.63 -17.44 11.08
N PHE A 202 9.78 -17.00 10.14
CA PHE A 202 8.32 -17.11 10.25
C PHE A 202 7.84 -18.54 10.51
N GLY A 203 8.47 -19.56 9.90
CA GLY A 203 8.13 -20.95 10.10
C GLY A 203 8.34 -21.45 11.54
N GLU A 204 9.23 -20.81 12.29
CA GLU A 204 9.55 -21.19 13.68
C GLU A 204 8.61 -20.52 14.70
N THR A 205 7.88 -19.48 14.26
CA THR A 205 7.09 -18.60 15.13
C THR A 205 5.60 -18.59 14.77
N LEU A 206 5.15 -19.57 13.98
CA LEU A 206 3.73 -19.70 13.63
C LEU A 206 2.86 -19.77 14.88
N ALA A 207 1.82 -18.95 14.93
CA ALA A 207 0.80 -19.04 15.97
C ALA A 207 0.12 -20.40 15.90
N LYS A 208 -0.09 -21.04 17.05
CA LYS A 208 -0.89 -22.26 17.11
C LYS A 208 -2.34 -21.94 16.71
N PRO A 209 -3.04 -22.87 16.04
CA PRO A 209 -4.47 -22.71 15.78
C PRO A 209 -5.24 -22.46 17.08
N LEU A 210 -6.16 -21.52 17.03
CA LEU A 210 -7.03 -21.20 18.19
C LEU A 210 -8.12 -22.26 18.43
N TRP A 211 -8.31 -23.17 17.48
CA TRP A 211 -9.24 -24.29 17.56
C TRP A 211 -8.45 -25.60 17.66
N GLY A 212 -8.67 -26.30 18.70
CA GLY A 212 -8.07 -27.61 18.94
C GLY A 212 -6.74 -27.52 19.66
N GLU A 213 -6.70 -28.05 20.87
CA GLU A 213 -5.47 -28.59 21.40
C GLU A 213 -5.20 -29.93 20.70
N PRO A 214 -3.94 -30.25 20.40
CA PRO A 214 -3.59 -31.56 19.85
C PRO A 214 -3.86 -32.69 20.84
#